data_a067bb459d20f83866f025fda520a60a
#
_entry.id   a067bb459d20f83866f025fda520a60a
#
_cell.length_a   1.000
_cell.length_b   1.000
_cell.length_c   1.000
_cell.angle_alpha   90.00
_cell.angle_beta   90.00
_cell.angle_gamma   90.00
#
_symmetry.space_group_name_H-M   'P 1'
#
loop_
_entity.id
_entity.type
_entity.pdbx_description
1 polymer ?
#
loop_
_entity_poly.entity_id
_entity_poly.type
_entity_poly.pdbx_seq_one_letter_code
_entity_poly.pdbx_strand_id
1 'polypeptide(L)'
;TWFTSHLACDYVIDYMEEYMEEFLAHEFQSREMLEKKMAYLDERIERQTSSTDCGKTWSARNGFENNILKRLEIMKQLGYPEKEIREYRRKHWRFSAVRELEIQENIERGELDEAVRILKESKKLDSGYPGLVARYSEQLISIYEAQADEKAYKEELQYYVFECPQHDLVYIQKLKSVCTEQEWEQYREQILQSRNSYSILYPFMEEEGMYERMLECMQKESFIFNVDKYENVLKKKFPEQMRDIYISYVHKQAETTGDRKRYRELMQYLKKIRRYPGGKEKAAEIAENWRALY
;
A
#
# COMPACT_ATOMS: atom_id res chain seq x y z
N THR A 1 27.13 -18.02 -24.44
CA THR A 1 26.61 -19.36 -24.10
C THR A 1 25.14 -19.46 -24.50
N TRP A 2 24.58 -20.68 -24.60
CA TRP A 2 23.20 -20.94 -25.01
C TRP A 2 22.20 -20.10 -24.18
N PHE A 3 22.32 -20.01 -22.86
CA PHE A 3 21.46 -19.22 -22.00
C PHE A 3 21.49 -17.71 -22.31
N THR A 4 22.65 -17.12 -22.46
CA THR A 4 22.78 -15.68 -22.76
C THR A 4 22.28 -15.33 -24.15
N SER A 5 22.40 -16.24 -25.13
CA SER A 5 21.86 -16.02 -26.47
C SER A 5 20.34 -16.17 -26.52
N HIS A 6 19.72 -17.04 -25.69
CA HIS A 6 18.29 -17.17 -25.60
C HIS A 6 17.63 -16.00 -24.85
N LEU A 7 18.23 -15.52 -23.76
CA LEU A 7 17.79 -14.33 -23.06
C LEU A 7 17.95 -13.03 -23.85
N ALA A 8 18.77 -13.06 -24.91
CA ALA A 8 18.95 -11.93 -25.83
C ALA A 8 17.92 -11.93 -26.99
N CYS A 9 17.14 -13.00 -27.16
CA CYS A 9 16.08 -13.06 -28.16
C CYS A 9 14.80 -12.44 -27.61
N ASP A 10 14.08 -11.65 -28.40
CA ASP A 10 12.81 -10.99 -28.04
C ASP A 10 11.61 -11.98 -27.96
N TYR A 11 11.85 -13.20 -27.53
CA TYR A 11 10.80 -14.15 -27.24
C TYR A 11 10.26 -13.93 -25.82
N VAL A 12 9.14 -13.26 -25.72
CA VAL A 12 8.40 -13.06 -24.47
C VAL A 12 7.64 -14.36 -24.15
N ILE A 13 8.31 -15.28 -23.48
CA ILE A 13 7.65 -16.33 -22.72
C ILE A 13 7.90 -15.97 -21.24
N ASP A 14 7.08 -15.08 -20.70
CA ASP A 14 7.24 -14.41 -19.40
C ASP A 14 7.72 -15.32 -18.25
N TYR A 15 7.24 -16.56 -18.19
CA TYR A 15 7.63 -17.48 -17.12
C TYR A 15 9.01 -18.13 -17.33
N MET A 16 9.42 -18.40 -18.56
CA MET A 16 10.70 -19.07 -18.83
C MET A 16 11.89 -18.13 -18.67
N GLU A 17 11.72 -16.86 -19.01
CA GLU A 17 12.78 -15.86 -18.85
C GLU A 17 13.12 -15.64 -17.37
N GLU A 18 12.12 -15.54 -16.51
CA GLU A 18 12.30 -15.38 -15.06
C GLU A 18 13.05 -16.57 -14.45
N TYR A 19 12.66 -17.81 -14.75
CA TYR A 19 13.37 -19.01 -14.32
C TYR A 19 14.80 -19.08 -14.88
N MET A 20 14.99 -18.72 -16.13
CA MET A 20 16.32 -18.72 -16.75
C MET A 20 17.24 -17.65 -16.14
N GLU A 21 16.71 -16.47 -15.83
CA GLU A 21 17.44 -15.40 -15.15
C GLU A 21 17.79 -15.80 -13.71
N GLU A 22 16.84 -16.39 -12.98
CA GLU A 22 17.06 -16.89 -11.62
C GLU A 22 18.11 -18.01 -11.62
N PHE A 23 17.98 -18.99 -12.50
CA PHE A 23 18.95 -20.06 -12.67
C PHE A 23 20.35 -19.51 -13.02
N LEU A 24 20.43 -18.54 -13.95
CA LEU A 24 21.68 -17.89 -14.31
C LEU A 24 22.29 -17.13 -13.13
N ALA A 25 21.46 -16.51 -12.27
CA ALA A 25 21.92 -15.77 -11.10
C ALA A 25 22.54 -16.71 -10.04
N HIS A 26 21.93 -17.85 -9.78
CA HIS A 26 22.33 -18.77 -8.72
C HIS A 26 23.39 -19.80 -9.13
N GLU A 27 23.37 -20.21 -10.40
CA GLU A 27 24.33 -21.16 -10.93
C GLU A 27 25.53 -20.48 -11.57
N PHE A 28 26.57 -21.24 -11.87
CA PHE A 28 27.77 -20.75 -12.56
C PHE A 28 28.54 -19.67 -11.81
N GLN A 29 28.92 -19.95 -10.56
CA GLN A 29 29.60 -19.00 -9.65
C GLN A 29 31.13 -18.95 -9.86
N SER A 30 31.70 -19.66 -10.85
CA SER A 30 33.15 -19.53 -11.15
C SER A 30 33.47 -18.12 -11.66
N ARG A 31 34.67 -17.64 -11.38
CA ARG A 31 35.13 -16.30 -11.80
C ARG A 31 34.90 -16.05 -13.29
N GLU A 32 35.26 -17.00 -14.15
CA GLU A 32 35.03 -16.90 -15.60
C GLU A 32 33.55 -16.72 -15.94
N MET A 33 32.66 -17.43 -15.23
CA MET A 33 31.23 -17.32 -15.48
C MET A 33 30.63 -16.01 -14.95
N LEU A 34 31.09 -15.53 -13.81
CA LEU A 34 30.73 -14.22 -13.29
C LEU A 34 31.14 -13.09 -14.24
N GLU A 35 32.33 -13.14 -14.82
CA GLU A 35 32.79 -12.19 -15.83
C GLU A 35 31.91 -12.22 -17.11
N LYS A 36 31.50 -13.41 -17.55
CA LYS A 36 30.55 -13.55 -18.68
C LYS A 36 29.14 -13.01 -18.35
N LYS A 37 28.65 -13.25 -17.13
CA LYS A 37 27.40 -12.66 -16.67
C LYS A 37 27.48 -11.14 -16.64
N MET A 38 28.58 -10.60 -16.13
CA MET A 38 28.79 -9.16 -16.07
C MET A 38 28.79 -8.53 -17.48
N ALA A 39 29.51 -9.13 -18.43
CA ALA A 39 29.51 -8.66 -19.83
C ALA A 39 28.12 -8.69 -20.46
N TYR A 40 27.32 -9.73 -20.18
CA TYR A 40 25.91 -9.81 -20.62
C TYR A 40 25.05 -8.69 -20.01
N LEU A 41 25.22 -8.41 -18.72
CA LEU A 41 24.49 -7.33 -18.04
C LEU A 41 24.91 -5.96 -18.59
N ASP A 42 26.20 -5.74 -18.87
CA ASP A 42 26.69 -4.50 -19.46
C ASP A 42 26.06 -4.24 -20.81
N GLU A 43 26.00 -5.24 -21.70
CA GLU A 43 25.36 -5.14 -23.00
C GLU A 43 23.86 -4.83 -22.87
N ARG A 44 23.16 -5.48 -21.94
CA ARG A 44 21.74 -5.27 -21.68
C ARG A 44 21.45 -3.86 -21.12
N ILE A 45 22.26 -3.38 -20.19
CA ILE A 45 22.18 -2.03 -19.62
C ILE A 45 22.43 -0.97 -20.69
N GLU A 46 23.42 -1.17 -21.58
CA GLU A 46 23.71 -0.26 -22.70
C GLU A 46 22.55 -0.18 -23.70
N ARG A 47 21.98 -1.31 -24.10
CA ARG A 47 20.80 -1.36 -24.99
C ARG A 47 19.61 -0.62 -24.36
N GLN A 48 19.34 -0.87 -23.08
CA GLN A 48 18.23 -0.21 -22.39
C GLN A 48 18.48 1.30 -22.23
N THR A 49 19.71 1.72 -22.00
CA THR A 49 20.08 3.15 -21.89
C THR A 49 19.92 3.87 -23.22
N SER A 50 20.19 3.20 -24.34
CA SER A 50 20.06 3.74 -25.70
C SER A 50 18.62 3.77 -26.22
N SER A 51 17.72 3.05 -25.58
CA SER A 51 16.29 3.01 -25.91
C SER A 51 15.58 4.28 -25.47
N THR A 52 14.76 4.85 -26.38
CA THR A 52 13.90 6.01 -26.08
C THR A 52 12.82 5.71 -25.03
N ASP A 53 12.63 4.45 -24.67
CA ASP A 53 11.63 3.97 -23.69
C ASP A 53 12.23 3.69 -22.29
N CYS A 54 13.53 3.91 -22.12
CA CYS A 54 14.18 3.71 -20.82
C CYS A 54 13.55 4.60 -19.75
N GLY A 55 12.76 3.98 -18.86
CA GLY A 55 12.12 4.66 -17.73
C GLY A 55 10.72 5.24 -17.98
N LYS A 56 10.14 5.09 -19.18
CA LYS A 56 8.77 5.57 -19.44
C LYS A 56 7.68 4.68 -18.84
N THR A 57 7.94 3.40 -18.69
CA THR A 57 7.02 2.47 -18.04
C THR A 57 7.64 1.94 -16.76
N TRP A 58 6.80 1.64 -15.76
CA TRP A 58 7.23 1.03 -14.50
C TRP A 58 7.98 -0.28 -14.72
N SER A 59 7.50 -1.13 -15.61
CA SER A 59 8.12 -2.43 -15.92
C SER A 59 9.51 -2.28 -16.53
N ALA A 60 9.69 -1.37 -17.52
CA ALA A 60 10.98 -1.11 -18.13
C ALA A 60 12.01 -0.55 -17.13
N ARG A 61 11.56 0.36 -16.24
CA ARG A 61 12.39 0.91 -15.18
C ARG A 61 12.82 -0.16 -14.20
N ASN A 62 11.89 -1.00 -13.74
CA ASN A 62 12.17 -2.07 -12.78
C ASN A 62 13.15 -3.11 -13.34
N GLY A 63 12.97 -3.54 -14.59
CA GLY A 63 13.91 -4.43 -15.27
C GLY A 63 15.33 -3.85 -15.39
N PHE A 64 15.43 -2.54 -15.66
CA PHE A 64 16.69 -1.83 -15.73
C PHE A 64 17.38 -1.75 -14.35
N GLU A 65 16.65 -1.38 -13.31
CA GLU A 65 17.13 -1.33 -11.92
C GLU A 65 17.65 -2.70 -11.47
N ASN A 66 16.92 -3.78 -11.78
CA ASN A 66 17.34 -5.15 -11.46
C ASN A 66 18.68 -5.53 -12.12
N ASN A 67 18.89 -5.14 -13.38
CA ASN A 67 20.17 -5.41 -14.05
C ASN A 67 21.35 -4.66 -13.38
N ILE A 68 21.12 -3.43 -12.94
CA ILE A 68 22.13 -2.66 -12.17
C ILE A 68 22.45 -3.35 -10.86
N LEU A 69 21.43 -3.80 -10.10
CA LEU A 69 21.64 -4.50 -8.83
C LEU A 69 22.37 -5.83 -9.00
N LYS A 70 21.97 -6.65 -10.00
CA LYS A 70 22.67 -7.91 -10.33
C LYS A 70 24.14 -7.66 -10.67
N ARG A 71 24.43 -6.59 -11.41
CA ARG A 71 25.80 -6.22 -11.76
C ARG A 71 26.61 -5.79 -10.53
N LEU A 72 26.03 -5.00 -9.64
CA LEU A 72 26.65 -4.61 -8.36
C LEU A 72 27.00 -5.84 -7.52
N GLU A 73 26.11 -6.81 -7.46
CA GLU A 73 26.33 -8.07 -6.75
C GLU A 73 27.52 -8.85 -7.35
N ILE A 74 27.60 -8.96 -8.67
CA ILE A 74 28.73 -9.62 -9.34
C ILE A 74 30.05 -8.87 -9.10
N MET A 75 30.05 -7.53 -9.07
CA MET A 75 31.24 -6.76 -8.72
C MET A 75 31.77 -7.11 -7.33
N LYS A 76 30.88 -7.27 -6.34
CA LYS A 76 31.23 -7.70 -4.98
C LYS A 76 31.80 -9.13 -4.99
N GLN A 77 31.15 -10.07 -5.68
CA GLN A 77 31.59 -11.46 -5.78
C GLN A 77 32.95 -11.60 -6.47
N LEU A 78 33.26 -10.77 -7.45
CA LEU A 78 34.55 -10.71 -8.14
C LEU A 78 35.65 -9.99 -7.33
N GLY A 79 35.29 -9.36 -6.19
CA GLY A 79 36.23 -8.65 -5.34
C GLY A 79 36.70 -7.31 -5.92
N TYR A 80 35.84 -6.60 -6.62
CA TYR A 80 36.14 -5.25 -7.10
C TYR A 80 36.44 -4.31 -5.93
N PRO A 81 37.37 -3.37 -6.12
CA PRO A 81 37.68 -2.36 -5.11
C PRO A 81 36.42 -1.57 -4.72
N GLU A 82 36.27 -1.29 -3.44
CA GLU A 82 35.14 -0.53 -2.91
C GLU A 82 34.94 0.85 -3.59
N LYS A 83 36.05 1.44 -4.02
CA LYS A 83 36.03 2.69 -4.79
C LYS A 83 35.26 2.55 -6.10
N GLU A 84 35.48 1.47 -6.84
CA GLU A 84 34.81 1.21 -8.14
C GLU A 84 33.32 0.91 -7.93
N ILE A 85 32.99 0.14 -6.89
CA ILE A 85 31.59 -0.14 -6.52
C ILE A 85 30.87 1.16 -6.19
N ARG A 86 31.48 2.05 -5.41
CA ARG A 86 30.90 3.36 -5.08
C ARG A 86 30.77 4.27 -6.31
N GLU A 87 31.73 4.29 -7.22
CA GLU A 87 31.64 5.05 -8.47
C GLU A 87 30.48 4.54 -9.34
N TYR A 88 30.31 3.22 -9.42
CA TYR A 88 29.21 2.63 -10.15
C TYR A 88 27.85 2.96 -9.52
N ARG A 89 27.70 2.91 -8.19
CA ARG A 89 26.49 3.36 -7.49
C ARG A 89 26.18 4.83 -7.77
N ARG A 90 27.17 5.71 -7.71
CA ARG A 90 27.00 7.14 -8.03
C ARG A 90 26.49 7.38 -9.45
N LYS A 91 27.00 6.65 -10.42
CA LYS A 91 26.53 6.72 -11.81
C LYS A 91 25.04 6.39 -11.93
N HIS A 92 24.56 5.50 -11.07
CA HIS A 92 23.17 5.00 -11.09
C HIS A 92 22.32 5.52 -9.93
N TRP A 93 22.76 6.57 -9.23
CA TRP A 93 22.11 7.11 -8.03
C TRP A 93 20.67 7.59 -8.24
N ARG A 94 20.30 7.96 -9.45
CA ARG A 94 18.95 8.35 -9.83
C ARG A 94 17.90 7.24 -9.63
N PHE A 95 18.32 5.98 -9.53
CA PHE A 95 17.44 4.83 -9.40
C PHE A 95 17.19 4.50 -7.93
N SER A 96 15.91 4.33 -7.58
CA SER A 96 15.49 4.06 -6.21
C SER A 96 16.09 2.78 -5.65
N ALA A 97 16.18 1.73 -6.44
CA ALA A 97 16.73 0.44 -6.01
C ALA A 97 18.23 0.53 -5.60
N VAL A 98 19.02 1.39 -6.25
CA VAL A 98 20.43 1.60 -5.88
C VAL A 98 20.53 2.33 -4.54
N ARG A 99 19.68 3.34 -4.31
CA ARG A 99 19.63 4.05 -3.03
C ARG A 99 19.12 3.16 -1.89
N GLU A 100 18.12 2.32 -2.17
CA GLU A 100 17.62 1.35 -1.19
C GLU A 100 18.67 0.34 -0.76
N LEU A 101 19.48 -0.17 -1.70
CA LEU A 101 20.61 -1.04 -1.38
C LEU A 101 21.60 -0.32 -0.44
N GLU A 102 21.94 0.94 -0.72
CA GLU A 102 22.83 1.73 0.12
C GLU A 102 22.24 2.02 1.50
N ILE A 103 20.92 2.35 1.56
CA ILE A 103 20.20 2.55 2.82
C ILE A 103 20.27 1.28 3.67
N GLN A 104 19.93 0.13 3.08
CA GLN A 104 19.94 -1.15 3.78
C GLN A 104 21.33 -1.50 4.33
N GLU A 105 22.37 -1.34 3.52
CA GLU A 105 23.75 -1.59 3.96
C GLU A 105 24.22 -0.64 5.08
N ASN A 106 23.77 0.63 5.08
CA ASN A 106 24.04 1.56 6.17
C ASN A 106 23.30 1.17 7.46
N ILE A 107 22.04 0.72 7.35
CA ILE A 107 21.27 0.22 8.50
C ILE A 107 21.98 -1.02 9.10
N GLU A 108 22.40 -1.97 8.27
CA GLU A 108 23.09 -3.20 8.72
C GLU A 108 24.42 -2.91 9.39
N ARG A 109 25.12 -1.86 8.97
CA ARG A 109 26.38 -1.39 9.59
C ARG A 109 26.16 -0.52 10.82
N GLY A 110 24.91 -0.16 11.13
CA GLY A 110 24.59 0.76 12.22
C GLY A 110 24.87 2.23 11.91
N GLU A 111 25.13 2.57 10.64
CA GLU A 111 25.39 3.94 10.16
C GLU A 111 24.06 4.67 9.91
N LEU A 112 23.23 4.79 10.97
CA LEU A 112 21.85 5.25 10.87
C LEU A 112 21.72 6.70 10.39
N ASP A 113 22.66 7.56 10.75
CA ASP A 113 22.65 8.97 10.30
C ASP A 113 22.82 9.10 8.78
N GLU A 114 23.67 8.25 8.20
CA GLU A 114 23.85 8.21 6.75
C GLU A 114 22.60 7.61 6.06
N ALA A 115 22.01 6.55 6.62
CA ALA A 115 20.75 6.01 6.13
C ALA A 115 19.65 7.08 6.13
N VAL A 116 19.49 7.85 7.21
CA VAL A 116 18.55 8.97 7.31
C VAL A 116 18.81 10.04 6.24
N ARG A 117 20.10 10.39 6.02
CA ARG A 117 20.47 11.35 4.99
C ARG A 117 20.02 10.90 3.59
N ILE A 118 20.28 9.62 3.25
CA ILE A 118 19.91 9.05 1.95
C ILE A 118 18.39 8.95 1.81
N LEU A 119 17.68 8.55 2.86
CA LEU A 119 16.21 8.49 2.87
C LEU A 119 15.58 9.87 2.61
N LYS A 120 16.07 10.92 3.28
CA LYS A 120 15.60 12.30 3.06
C LYS A 120 15.90 12.79 1.64
N GLU A 121 17.04 12.45 1.09
CA GLU A 121 17.40 12.73 -0.30
C GLU A 121 16.46 11.98 -1.26
N SER A 122 16.20 10.70 -1.00
CA SER A 122 15.33 9.85 -1.80
C SER A 122 13.89 10.35 -1.83
N LYS A 123 13.35 10.84 -0.72
CA LYS A 123 12.02 11.49 -0.66
C LYS A 123 11.93 12.68 -1.63
N LYS A 124 13.00 13.46 -1.76
CA LYS A 124 13.03 14.61 -2.70
C LYS A 124 13.14 14.17 -4.14
N LEU A 125 14.04 13.22 -4.43
CA LEU A 125 14.28 12.70 -5.78
C LEU A 125 13.07 11.98 -6.36
N ASP A 126 12.35 11.23 -5.52
CA ASP A 126 11.20 10.43 -5.92
C ASP A 126 9.85 11.08 -5.54
N SER A 127 9.81 12.40 -5.36
CA SER A 127 8.59 13.14 -4.97
C SER A 127 7.39 12.92 -5.91
N GLY A 128 7.64 12.57 -7.18
CA GLY A 128 6.61 12.18 -8.14
C GLY A 128 6.07 10.76 -7.97
N TYR A 129 6.61 9.96 -7.03
CA TYR A 129 6.20 8.57 -6.78
C TYR A 129 5.73 8.40 -5.33
N PRO A 130 4.46 8.74 -5.02
CA PRO A 130 3.96 8.79 -3.64
C PRO A 130 4.16 7.49 -2.84
N GLY A 131 4.07 6.32 -3.51
CA GLY A 131 4.31 5.03 -2.85
C GLY A 131 5.77 4.83 -2.41
N LEU A 132 6.76 5.34 -3.16
CA LEU A 132 8.16 5.32 -2.75
C LEU A 132 8.39 6.27 -1.57
N VAL A 133 7.81 7.48 -1.64
CA VAL A 133 7.90 8.47 -0.56
C VAL A 133 7.33 7.93 0.74
N ALA A 134 6.18 7.26 0.69
CA ALA A 134 5.59 6.62 1.87
C ALA A 134 6.53 5.54 2.46
N ARG A 135 7.12 4.68 1.63
CA ARG A 135 8.07 3.65 2.08
C ARG A 135 9.34 4.24 2.72
N TYR A 136 9.86 5.34 2.19
CA TYR A 136 10.98 6.05 2.82
C TYR A 136 10.60 6.67 4.16
N SER A 137 9.38 7.20 4.29
CA SER A 137 8.86 7.70 5.56
C SER A 137 8.71 6.60 6.60
N GLU A 138 8.23 5.42 6.21
CA GLU A 138 8.14 4.25 7.10
C GLU A 138 9.52 3.84 7.65
N GLN A 139 10.54 3.85 6.80
CA GLN A 139 11.92 3.54 7.23
C GLN A 139 12.47 4.64 8.16
N LEU A 140 12.22 5.93 7.85
CA LEU A 140 12.60 7.03 8.73
C LEU A 140 11.94 6.94 10.10
N ILE A 141 10.64 6.65 10.15
CA ILE A 141 9.91 6.42 11.40
C ILE A 141 10.56 5.31 12.21
N SER A 142 10.90 4.19 11.58
CA SER A 142 11.53 3.06 12.25
C SER A 142 12.94 3.41 12.80
N ILE A 143 13.72 4.17 12.05
CA ILE A 143 15.06 4.61 12.50
C ILE A 143 14.95 5.60 13.65
N TYR A 144 14.07 6.61 13.58
CA TYR A 144 13.89 7.59 14.66
C TYR A 144 13.34 6.94 15.94
N GLU A 145 12.44 5.96 15.81
CA GLU A 145 11.96 5.15 16.94
C GLU A 145 13.13 4.42 17.61
N ALA A 146 14.02 3.79 16.82
CA ALA A 146 15.19 3.08 17.34
C ALA A 146 16.24 4.01 17.96
N GLN A 147 16.41 5.22 17.44
CA GLN A 147 17.32 6.25 17.97
C GLN A 147 16.73 7.01 19.17
N ALA A 148 15.46 6.80 19.52
CA ALA A 148 14.71 7.58 20.51
C ALA A 148 14.71 9.10 20.21
N ASP A 149 14.76 9.49 18.94
CA ASP A 149 14.59 10.88 18.50
C ASP A 149 13.09 11.22 18.43
N GLU A 150 12.52 11.53 19.60
CA GLU A 150 11.08 11.80 19.75
C GLU A 150 10.60 12.91 18.82
N LYS A 151 11.42 13.93 18.59
CA LYS A 151 11.03 15.06 17.75
C LYS A 151 10.95 14.67 16.27
N ALA A 152 12.01 14.08 15.73
CA ALA A 152 12.03 13.64 14.35
C ALA A 152 11.01 12.52 14.08
N TYR A 153 10.81 11.64 15.06
CA TYR A 153 9.79 10.59 15.01
C TYR A 153 8.38 11.16 14.87
N LYS A 154 8.02 12.13 15.71
CA LYS A 154 6.71 12.79 15.65
C LYS A 154 6.51 13.57 14.36
N GLU A 155 7.51 14.33 13.92
CA GLU A 155 7.46 15.11 12.67
C GLU A 155 7.27 14.19 11.46
N GLU A 156 7.97 13.06 11.41
CA GLU A 156 7.86 12.11 10.30
C GLU A 156 6.52 11.34 10.32
N LEU A 157 5.99 11.00 11.51
CA LEU A 157 4.64 10.44 11.65
C LEU A 157 3.56 11.40 11.16
N GLN A 158 3.67 12.68 11.48
CA GLN A 158 2.76 13.71 10.96
C GLN A 158 2.82 13.76 9.44
N TYR A 159 4.04 13.80 8.88
CA TYR A 159 4.21 13.80 7.43
C TYR A 159 3.56 12.56 6.79
N TYR A 160 3.82 11.36 7.35
CA TYR A 160 3.25 10.12 6.82
C TYR A 160 1.72 10.14 6.86
N VAL A 161 1.13 10.52 7.98
CA VAL A 161 -0.34 10.48 8.17
C VAL A 161 -1.06 11.51 7.31
N PHE A 162 -0.47 12.69 7.06
CA PHE A 162 -1.18 13.77 6.38
C PHE A 162 -0.79 13.98 4.92
N GLU A 163 0.46 13.63 4.55
CA GLU A 163 0.98 13.92 3.21
C GLU A 163 1.12 12.66 2.33
N CYS A 164 1.24 11.45 2.93
CA CYS A 164 1.31 10.23 2.15
C CYS A 164 -0.09 9.70 1.79
N PRO A 165 -0.28 9.16 0.56
CA PRO A 165 -1.60 8.69 0.12
C PRO A 165 -1.99 7.33 0.71
N GLN A 166 -1.03 6.58 1.22
CA GLN A 166 -1.24 5.29 1.87
C GLN A 166 -1.34 5.52 3.37
N HIS A 167 -2.51 5.23 3.91
CA HIS A 167 -2.76 5.36 5.35
C HIS A 167 -2.89 3.97 5.95
N ASP A 168 -2.08 3.70 6.96
CA ASP A 168 -2.24 2.53 7.83
C ASP A 168 -2.64 3.04 9.22
N LEU A 169 -3.66 2.41 9.81
CA LEU A 169 -4.14 2.74 11.14
C LEU A 169 -3.03 2.66 12.20
N VAL A 170 -2.07 1.77 12.01
CA VAL A 170 -0.90 1.62 12.89
C VAL A 170 -0.12 2.94 13.04
N TYR A 171 0.10 3.68 11.94
CA TYR A 171 0.83 4.96 12.00
C TYR A 171 -0.02 6.07 12.61
N ILE A 172 -1.34 6.04 12.45
CA ILE A 172 -2.26 6.95 13.15
C ILE A 172 -2.20 6.69 14.66
N GLN A 173 -2.19 5.43 15.09
CA GLN A 173 -2.06 5.05 16.51
C GLN A 173 -0.69 5.46 17.07
N LYS A 174 0.41 5.25 16.31
CA LYS A 174 1.74 5.71 16.70
C LYS A 174 1.77 7.24 16.86
N LEU A 175 1.17 7.99 15.94
CA LEU A 175 1.07 9.45 16.06
C LEU A 175 0.29 9.85 17.32
N LYS A 176 -0.85 9.20 17.59
CA LYS A 176 -1.63 9.43 18.81
C LYS A 176 -0.80 9.24 20.08
N SER A 177 0.02 8.21 20.13
CA SER A 177 0.82 7.88 21.32
C SER A 177 1.87 8.92 21.69
N VAL A 178 2.28 9.77 20.76
CA VAL A 178 3.30 10.83 20.96
C VAL A 178 2.72 12.25 20.95
N CYS A 179 1.39 12.37 20.87
CA CYS A 179 0.70 13.66 20.91
C CYS A 179 0.16 13.96 22.30
N THR A 180 0.09 15.26 22.64
CA THR A 180 -0.73 15.72 23.75
C THR A 180 -2.21 15.57 23.41
N GLU A 181 -3.09 15.56 24.41
CA GLU A 181 -4.54 15.48 24.18
C GLU A 181 -5.06 16.58 23.27
N GLN A 182 -4.52 17.79 23.45
CA GLN A 182 -4.89 18.98 22.67
C GLN A 182 -4.48 18.89 21.19
N GLU A 183 -3.26 18.40 20.94
CA GLU A 183 -2.78 18.13 19.58
C GLU A 183 -3.57 17.00 18.92
N TRP A 184 -3.84 15.93 19.69
CA TRP A 184 -4.60 14.80 19.17
C TRP A 184 -6.01 15.19 18.75
N GLU A 185 -6.67 16.05 19.49
CA GLU A 185 -8.00 16.54 19.16
C GLU A 185 -8.02 17.26 17.79
N GLN A 186 -7.00 18.05 17.49
CA GLN A 186 -6.84 18.73 16.21
C GLN A 186 -6.53 17.71 15.08
N TYR A 187 -5.60 16.79 15.29
CA TYR A 187 -5.23 15.79 14.29
C TYR A 187 -6.38 14.82 14.00
N ARG A 188 -7.14 14.44 15.01
CA ARG A 188 -8.33 13.61 14.86
C ARG A 188 -9.34 14.25 13.89
N GLU A 189 -9.61 15.53 14.01
CA GLU A 189 -10.50 16.22 13.08
C GLU A 189 -9.91 16.32 11.68
N GLN A 190 -8.62 16.55 11.53
CA GLN A 190 -7.95 16.54 10.22
C GLN A 190 -8.01 15.17 9.55
N ILE A 191 -7.79 14.08 10.28
CA ILE A 191 -7.90 12.71 9.77
C ILE A 191 -9.32 12.44 9.27
N LEU A 192 -10.35 12.86 10.01
CA LEU A 192 -11.75 12.69 9.63
C LEU A 192 -12.15 13.52 8.40
N GLN A 193 -11.53 14.68 8.20
CA GLN A 193 -11.78 15.56 7.05
C GLN A 193 -10.94 15.15 5.82
N SER A 194 -9.84 14.43 6.03
CA SER A 194 -9.01 13.94 4.93
C SER A 194 -9.80 12.92 4.10
N ARG A 195 -9.46 12.80 2.79
CA ARG A 195 -10.12 11.85 1.88
C ARG A 195 -9.70 10.39 2.12
N ASN A 196 -9.61 10.00 3.39
CA ASN A 196 -9.25 8.64 3.75
C ASN A 196 -10.32 7.64 3.31
N SER A 197 -9.87 6.47 2.90
CA SER A 197 -10.77 5.37 2.60
C SER A 197 -11.57 4.96 3.85
N TYR A 198 -12.83 4.61 3.68
CA TYR A 198 -13.67 4.07 4.75
C TYR A 198 -13.09 2.79 5.39
N SER A 199 -12.21 2.09 4.68
CA SER A 199 -11.47 0.96 5.26
C SER A 199 -10.57 1.35 6.43
N ILE A 200 -10.19 2.61 6.52
CA ILE A 200 -9.38 3.19 7.59
C ILE A 200 -10.23 4.02 8.54
N LEU A 201 -11.14 4.84 8.00
CA LEU A 201 -11.98 5.73 8.81
C LEU A 201 -12.90 4.98 9.79
N TYR A 202 -13.52 3.89 9.36
CA TYR A 202 -14.38 3.13 10.28
C TYR A 202 -13.65 2.46 11.43
N PRO A 203 -12.53 1.74 11.23
CA PRO A 203 -11.71 1.27 12.33
C PRO A 203 -11.22 2.41 13.24
N PHE A 204 -10.80 3.53 12.67
CA PHE A 204 -10.40 4.72 13.41
C PHE A 204 -11.53 5.28 14.26
N MET A 205 -12.73 5.46 13.71
CA MET A 205 -13.91 5.92 14.46
C MET A 205 -14.32 4.93 15.57
N GLU A 206 -14.16 3.63 15.34
CA GLU A 206 -14.42 2.60 16.35
C GLU A 206 -13.46 2.73 17.54
N GLU A 207 -12.15 2.88 17.29
CA GLU A 207 -11.13 3.07 18.31
C GLU A 207 -11.33 4.38 19.10
N GLU A 208 -11.74 5.45 18.42
CA GLU A 208 -12.03 6.74 19.06
C GLU A 208 -13.42 6.79 19.71
N GLY A 209 -14.22 5.71 19.61
CA GLY A 209 -15.59 5.66 20.15
C GLY A 209 -16.58 6.59 19.49
N MET A 210 -16.31 7.05 18.24
CA MET A 210 -17.09 8.05 17.50
C MET A 210 -18.27 7.41 16.73
N TYR A 211 -19.07 6.65 17.45
CA TYR A 211 -20.15 5.83 16.83
C TYR A 211 -21.26 6.64 16.19
N GLU A 212 -21.59 7.82 16.71
CA GLU A 212 -22.56 8.74 16.09
C GLU A 212 -22.10 9.17 14.70
N ARG A 213 -20.85 9.57 14.59
CA ARG A 213 -20.23 9.99 13.33
C ARG A 213 -20.12 8.83 12.34
N MET A 214 -19.77 7.65 12.83
CA MET A 214 -19.74 6.42 12.03
C MET A 214 -21.12 6.13 11.45
N LEU A 215 -22.17 6.24 12.25
CA LEU A 215 -23.55 6.03 11.82
C LEU A 215 -23.98 7.06 10.75
N GLU A 216 -23.66 8.33 10.94
CA GLU A 216 -23.92 9.40 9.95
C GLU A 216 -23.23 9.13 8.60
N CYS A 217 -22.00 8.64 8.64
CA CYS A 217 -21.30 8.24 7.41
C CYS A 217 -22.01 7.08 6.71
N MET A 218 -22.41 6.05 7.46
CA MET A 218 -23.10 4.88 6.93
C MET A 218 -24.49 5.22 6.35
N GLN A 219 -25.18 6.20 6.90
CA GLN A 219 -26.45 6.67 6.37
C GLN A 219 -26.32 7.34 4.99
N LYS A 220 -25.17 7.99 4.74
CA LYS A 220 -24.87 8.65 3.46
C LYS A 220 -24.35 7.69 2.40
N GLU A 221 -23.80 6.56 2.82
CA GLU A 221 -23.20 5.57 1.94
C GLU A 221 -24.22 4.51 1.46
N SER A 222 -23.85 3.90 0.34
CA SER A 222 -24.63 2.79 -0.23
C SER A 222 -24.01 1.42 0.04
N PHE A 223 -22.91 1.33 0.80
CA PHE A 223 -22.17 0.09 1.01
C PHE A 223 -22.63 -0.67 2.25
N ILE A 224 -23.65 -1.52 2.06
CA ILE A 224 -24.22 -2.34 3.14
C ILE A 224 -23.21 -3.23 3.86
N PHE A 225 -22.13 -3.61 3.18
CA PHE A 225 -21.08 -4.43 3.77
C PHE A 225 -20.44 -3.78 5.01
N ASN A 226 -20.22 -2.46 4.98
CA ASN A 226 -19.70 -1.72 6.12
C ASN A 226 -20.70 -1.71 7.28
N VAL A 227 -21.99 -1.53 6.97
CA VAL A 227 -23.08 -1.57 7.97
C VAL A 227 -23.12 -2.94 8.66
N ASP A 228 -23.03 -4.02 7.88
CA ASP A 228 -23.02 -5.39 8.40
C ASP A 228 -21.81 -5.68 9.29
N LYS A 229 -20.65 -5.17 8.91
CA LYS A 229 -19.40 -5.35 9.68
C LYS A 229 -19.51 -4.75 11.09
N TYR A 230 -20.08 -3.55 11.22
CA TYR A 230 -20.18 -2.82 12.49
C TYR A 230 -21.55 -2.95 13.17
N GLU A 231 -22.46 -3.78 12.65
CA GLU A 231 -23.81 -3.99 13.19
C GLU A 231 -23.80 -4.30 14.70
N ASN A 232 -22.88 -5.20 15.12
CA ASN A 232 -22.87 -5.68 16.51
C ASN A 232 -22.57 -4.58 17.53
N VAL A 233 -21.82 -3.57 17.13
CA VAL A 233 -21.48 -2.43 17.98
C VAL A 233 -22.59 -1.39 17.91
N LEU A 234 -23.01 -1.01 16.70
CA LEU A 234 -23.96 0.07 16.45
C LEU A 234 -25.39 -0.28 16.91
N LYS A 235 -25.85 -1.51 16.72
CA LYS A 235 -27.22 -1.92 17.12
C LYS A 235 -27.50 -1.80 18.62
N LYS A 236 -26.46 -1.84 19.46
CA LYS A 236 -26.61 -1.69 20.91
C LYS A 236 -26.87 -0.23 21.29
N LYS A 237 -26.31 0.70 20.55
CA LYS A 237 -26.39 2.14 20.82
C LYS A 237 -27.50 2.82 19.99
N PHE A 238 -27.68 2.39 18.75
CA PHE A 238 -28.56 3.04 17.75
C PHE A 238 -29.46 2.02 17.04
N PRO A 239 -30.29 1.24 17.77
CA PRO A 239 -31.05 0.16 17.16
C PRO A 239 -32.09 0.67 16.10
N GLU A 240 -32.72 1.80 16.34
CA GLU A 240 -33.71 2.34 15.39
C GLU A 240 -33.03 2.86 14.10
N GLN A 241 -31.95 3.61 14.23
CA GLN A 241 -31.21 4.15 13.10
C GLN A 241 -30.62 3.02 12.26
N MET A 242 -30.09 1.98 12.88
CA MET A 242 -29.60 0.78 12.18
C MET A 242 -30.71 0.08 11.40
N ARG A 243 -31.89 -0.07 12.00
CA ARG A 243 -33.07 -0.57 11.30
C ARG A 243 -33.39 0.27 10.05
N ASP A 244 -33.39 1.60 10.20
CA ASP A 244 -33.76 2.52 9.12
C ASP A 244 -32.72 2.52 7.98
N ILE A 245 -31.43 2.33 8.29
CA ILE A 245 -30.40 2.10 7.26
C ILE A 245 -30.71 0.83 6.44
N TYR A 246 -31.05 -0.29 7.10
CA TYR A 246 -31.40 -1.52 6.39
C TYR A 246 -32.68 -1.37 5.58
N ILE A 247 -33.70 -0.66 6.08
CA ILE A 247 -34.93 -0.36 5.35
C ILE A 247 -34.59 0.46 4.10
N SER A 248 -33.83 1.52 4.22
CA SER A 248 -33.39 2.37 3.10
C SER A 248 -32.63 1.58 2.04
N TYR A 249 -31.73 0.71 2.48
CA TYR A 249 -31.01 -0.18 1.58
C TYR A 249 -31.92 -1.12 0.80
N VAL A 250 -32.85 -1.78 1.50
CA VAL A 250 -33.82 -2.72 0.89
C VAL A 250 -34.70 -2.02 -0.14
N HIS A 251 -35.20 -0.83 0.15
CA HIS A 251 -36.01 -0.04 -0.81
C HIS A 251 -35.19 0.32 -2.04
N LYS A 252 -34.03 0.91 -1.86
CA LYS A 252 -33.15 1.33 -2.97
C LYS A 252 -32.76 0.15 -3.87
N GLN A 253 -32.47 -1.02 -3.29
CA GLN A 253 -32.12 -2.20 -4.07
C GLN A 253 -33.33 -2.82 -4.79
N ALA A 254 -34.51 -2.79 -4.20
CA ALA A 254 -35.74 -3.31 -4.81
C ALA A 254 -36.15 -2.50 -6.05
N GLU A 255 -35.96 -1.17 -6.05
CA GLU A 255 -36.24 -0.30 -7.19
C GLU A 255 -35.40 -0.62 -8.43
N THR A 256 -34.19 -1.10 -8.23
CA THR A 256 -33.21 -1.37 -9.32
C THR A 256 -33.13 -2.84 -9.72
N THR A 257 -33.91 -3.72 -9.11
CA THR A 257 -33.77 -5.17 -9.23
C THR A 257 -34.98 -5.81 -9.92
N GLY A 258 -34.71 -6.54 -11.01
CA GLY A 258 -35.68 -7.45 -11.66
C GLY A 258 -35.30 -8.95 -11.48
N ASP A 259 -34.26 -9.27 -10.71
CA ASP A 259 -33.74 -10.62 -10.59
C ASP A 259 -34.17 -11.34 -9.30
N ARG A 260 -34.72 -12.56 -9.47
CA ARG A 260 -35.16 -13.43 -8.37
C ARG A 260 -34.07 -13.73 -7.33
N LYS A 261 -32.83 -13.81 -7.77
CA LYS A 261 -31.68 -14.06 -6.86
C LYS A 261 -31.49 -12.89 -5.91
N ARG A 262 -31.55 -11.66 -6.42
CA ARG A 262 -31.45 -10.43 -5.62
C ARG A 262 -32.60 -10.30 -4.62
N TYR A 263 -33.83 -10.60 -5.01
CA TYR A 263 -34.94 -10.60 -4.04
C TYR A 263 -34.73 -11.59 -2.90
N ARG A 264 -34.10 -12.74 -3.16
CA ARG A 264 -33.74 -13.71 -2.11
C ARG A 264 -32.70 -13.12 -1.13
N GLU A 265 -31.76 -12.37 -1.62
CA GLU A 265 -30.78 -11.63 -0.78
C GLU A 265 -31.48 -10.54 0.05
N LEU A 266 -32.35 -9.76 -0.56
CA LEU A 266 -33.13 -8.73 0.16
C LEU A 266 -34.04 -9.34 1.25
N MET A 267 -34.56 -10.52 1.04
CA MET A 267 -35.33 -11.25 2.08
C MET A 267 -34.49 -11.56 3.33
N GLN A 268 -33.15 -11.71 3.20
CA GLN A 268 -32.30 -11.87 4.39
C GLN A 268 -32.23 -10.58 5.19
N TYR A 269 -32.22 -9.42 4.53
CA TYR A 269 -32.28 -8.12 5.20
C TYR A 269 -33.61 -7.86 5.83
N LEU A 270 -34.72 -8.27 5.22
CA LEU A 270 -36.06 -8.21 5.89
C LEU A 270 -36.10 -9.05 7.16
N LYS A 271 -35.51 -10.25 7.16
CA LYS A 271 -35.36 -11.07 8.38
C LYS A 271 -34.49 -10.40 9.44
N LYS A 272 -33.49 -9.64 9.01
CA LYS A 272 -32.61 -8.87 9.90
C LYS A 272 -33.37 -7.68 10.50
N ILE A 273 -34.08 -6.90 9.68
CA ILE A 273 -34.91 -5.78 10.11
C ILE A 273 -35.92 -6.20 11.21
N ARG A 274 -36.56 -7.36 11.07
CA ARG A 274 -37.52 -7.90 12.06
C ARG A 274 -36.95 -8.06 13.48
N ARG A 275 -35.63 -8.08 13.65
CA ARG A 275 -34.99 -8.24 14.95
C ARG A 275 -34.76 -6.91 15.68
N TYR A 276 -35.05 -5.79 15.01
CA TYR A 276 -34.93 -4.45 15.56
C TYR A 276 -36.26 -3.96 16.13
N PRO A 277 -36.27 -2.97 17.05
CA PRO A 277 -37.49 -2.35 17.58
C PRO A 277 -38.36 -1.82 16.45
N GLY A 278 -39.68 -2.15 16.45
CA GLY A 278 -40.63 -1.78 15.39
C GLY A 278 -40.34 -2.39 14.01
N GLY A 279 -39.36 -3.32 13.93
CA GLY A 279 -38.90 -3.89 12.65
C GLY A 279 -39.84 -4.98 12.09
N LYS A 280 -40.72 -5.59 12.93
CA LYS A 280 -41.67 -6.62 12.47
C LYS A 280 -42.72 -6.01 11.56
N GLU A 281 -43.30 -4.91 11.99
CA GLU A 281 -44.34 -4.16 11.28
C GLU A 281 -43.78 -3.60 9.97
N LYS A 282 -42.62 -2.98 10.01
CA LYS A 282 -41.94 -2.42 8.83
C LYS A 282 -41.59 -3.48 7.79
N ALA A 283 -41.04 -4.60 8.23
CA ALA A 283 -40.70 -5.70 7.33
C ALA A 283 -41.95 -6.34 6.68
N ALA A 284 -43.08 -6.42 7.42
CA ALA A 284 -44.33 -6.88 6.87
C ALA A 284 -44.89 -5.91 5.81
N GLU A 285 -44.89 -4.63 6.10
CA GLU A 285 -45.32 -3.57 5.16
C GLU A 285 -44.50 -3.64 3.84
N ILE A 286 -43.19 -3.78 3.92
CA ILE A 286 -42.33 -3.90 2.73
C ILE A 286 -42.65 -5.17 1.94
N ALA A 287 -42.84 -6.30 2.62
CA ALA A 287 -43.16 -7.57 1.97
C ALA A 287 -44.53 -7.55 1.29
N GLU A 288 -45.55 -6.91 1.89
CA GLU A 288 -46.86 -6.70 1.29
C GLU A 288 -46.83 -5.81 0.05
N ASN A 289 -46.07 -4.72 0.12
CA ASN A 289 -45.84 -3.83 -1.04
C ASN A 289 -45.20 -4.59 -2.20
N TRP A 290 -44.22 -5.44 -1.94
CA TRP A 290 -43.61 -6.27 -3.00
C TRP A 290 -44.60 -7.28 -3.58
N ARG A 291 -45.45 -7.90 -2.74
CA ARG A 291 -46.48 -8.84 -3.21
C ARG A 291 -47.53 -8.17 -4.10
N ALA A 292 -47.79 -6.89 -3.88
CA ALA A 292 -48.76 -6.12 -4.70
C ALA A 292 -48.18 -5.69 -6.05
N LEU A 293 -46.84 -5.61 -6.16
CA LEU A 293 -46.12 -5.21 -7.38
C LEU A 293 -45.83 -6.39 -8.32
N TYR A 294 -45.86 -7.61 -7.84
CA TYR A 294 -45.51 -8.86 -8.56
C TYR A 294 -46.60 -9.93 -8.37
#